data_45a9687211429dd491cd70eed8698cbd
#
_entry.id   45a9687211429dd491cd70eed8698cbd
#
_cell.length_a   1.000
_cell.length_b   1.000
_cell.length_c   1.000
_cell.angle_alpha   90.00
_cell.angle_beta   90.00
_cell.angle_gamma   90.00
#
_symmetry.space_group_name_H-M   'P 1'
#
loop_
_entity.id
_entity.type
_entity.pdbx_description
1 polymer ?
#
loop_
_entity_poly.entity_id
_entity_poly.type
_entity_poly.pdbx_seq_one_letter_code
_entity_poly.pdbx_strand_id
1 'polypeptide(L)'
;MNGDRDPRAVTLAAAFALLVSVLFCTWTVHSSRYGLEFQGPKRDYYNLLAQGFRKGHLYMDVAPDPALLALPTAERPGNAPFLLDASLYRDHYYLYFGVVPAVLLYLPYAALTGQRLPEAGAALIFATGGLFFSTLWWLDVRRRLFPRAGAIWTFVS
;
A
#
# COMPACT_ATOMS: atom_id res chain seq x y z
N MET A 1 31.82 -1.58 -30.28
CA MET A 1 30.69 -1.91 -29.42
C MET A 1 30.69 -1.01 -28.17
N ASN A 2 30.40 0.28 -28.32
CA ASN A 2 30.44 1.29 -27.24
C ASN A 2 29.03 1.75 -26.77
N GLY A 3 27.97 1.24 -27.37
CA GLY A 3 26.60 1.69 -27.05
C GLY A 3 26.08 1.29 -25.66
N ASP A 4 26.73 0.31 -25.02
CA ASP A 4 26.27 -0.27 -23.74
C ASP A 4 26.72 0.54 -22.51
N ARG A 5 27.54 1.58 -22.70
CA ARG A 5 28.07 2.45 -21.63
C ARG A 5 27.47 3.85 -21.61
N ASP A 6 26.58 4.15 -22.55
CA ASP A 6 25.91 5.45 -22.61
C ASP A 6 24.98 5.61 -21.38
N PRO A 7 25.18 6.62 -20.53
CA PRO A 7 24.32 6.87 -19.37
C PRO A 7 22.86 7.11 -19.77
N ARG A 8 22.61 7.59 -20.99
CA ARG A 8 21.25 7.74 -21.52
C ARG A 8 20.61 6.39 -21.80
N ALA A 9 21.34 5.46 -22.40
CA ALA A 9 20.84 4.11 -22.68
C ALA A 9 20.44 3.38 -21.38
N VAL A 10 21.23 3.51 -20.31
CA VAL A 10 20.90 2.93 -19.00
C VAL A 10 19.67 3.57 -18.38
N THR A 11 19.58 4.89 -18.44
CA THR A 11 18.39 5.59 -17.90
C THR A 11 17.13 5.21 -18.67
N LEU A 12 17.20 5.09 -19.99
CA LEU A 12 16.09 4.64 -20.83
C LEU A 12 15.70 3.19 -20.52
N ALA A 13 16.68 2.30 -20.33
CA ALA A 13 16.43 0.92 -19.94
C ALA A 13 15.73 0.82 -18.58
N ALA A 14 16.20 1.58 -17.58
CA ALA A 14 15.55 1.63 -16.27
C ALA A 14 14.13 2.21 -16.34
N ALA A 15 13.92 3.27 -17.10
CA ALA A 15 12.60 3.85 -17.32
C ALA A 15 11.65 2.87 -18.02
N PHE A 16 12.14 2.12 -19.01
CA PHE A 16 11.36 1.08 -19.68
C PHE A 16 11.00 -0.06 -18.74
N ALA A 17 11.95 -0.55 -17.93
CA ALA A 17 11.69 -1.58 -16.94
C ALA A 17 10.64 -1.12 -15.91
N LEU A 18 10.77 0.11 -15.41
CA LEU A 18 9.78 0.71 -14.51
C LEU A 18 8.40 0.78 -15.16
N LEU A 19 8.31 1.25 -16.40
CA LEU A 19 7.05 1.32 -17.15
C LEU A 19 6.40 -0.06 -17.28
N VAL A 20 7.15 -1.07 -17.70
CA VAL A 20 6.64 -2.45 -17.82
C VAL A 20 6.14 -2.98 -16.49
N SER A 21 6.89 -2.74 -15.41
CA SER A 21 6.49 -3.16 -14.05
C SER A 21 5.20 -2.47 -13.59
N VAL A 22 5.05 -1.18 -13.83
CA VAL A 22 3.82 -0.42 -13.50
C VAL A 22 2.64 -0.91 -14.33
N LEU A 23 2.83 -1.14 -15.62
CA LEU A 23 1.79 -1.70 -16.49
C LEU A 23 1.36 -3.09 -16.03
N PHE A 24 2.31 -3.94 -15.65
CA PHE A 24 2.02 -5.27 -15.10
C PHE A 24 1.24 -5.19 -13.78
N CYS A 25 1.66 -4.34 -12.84
CA CYS A 25 0.93 -4.12 -11.58
C CYS A 25 -0.49 -3.60 -11.84
N THR A 26 -0.64 -2.65 -12.76
CA THR A 26 -1.95 -2.10 -13.13
C THR A 26 -2.85 -3.17 -13.75
N TRP A 27 -2.30 -3.96 -14.68
CA TRP A 27 -3.01 -5.10 -15.27
C TRP A 27 -3.43 -6.12 -14.22
N THR A 28 -2.54 -6.46 -13.28
CA THR A 28 -2.84 -7.40 -12.19
C THR A 28 -4.00 -6.92 -11.33
N VAL A 29 -4.01 -5.62 -10.97
CA VAL A 29 -5.10 -5.01 -10.20
C VAL A 29 -6.42 -5.09 -10.97
N HIS A 30 -6.43 -4.71 -12.26
CA HIS A 30 -7.64 -4.76 -13.08
C HIS A 30 -8.13 -6.19 -13.37
N SER A 31 -7.21 -7.15 -13.48
CA SER A 31 -7.54 -8.57 -13.73
C SER A 31 -7.95 -9.31 -12.47
N SER A 32 -7.78 -8.71 -11.29
CA SER A 32 -8.21 -9.32 -10.03
C SER A 32 -9.74 -9.35 -9.92
N ARG A 33 -10.26 -10.35 -9.21
CA ARG A 33 -11.72 -10.53 -9.00
C ARG A 33 -12.41 -9.28 -8.42
N TYR A 34 -11.68 -8.49 -7.68
CA TYR A 34 -12.21 -7.30 -6.98
C TYR A 34 -11.79 -5.98 -7.64
N GLY A 35 -10.75 -5.98 -8.46
CA GLY A 35 -10.25 -4.79 -9.16
C GLY A 35 -10.01 -3.61 -8.21
N LEU A 36 -10.48 -2.44 -8.63
CA LEU A 36 -10.47 -1.21 -7.82
C LEU A 36 -11.78 -1.01 -7.04
N GLU A 37 -12.62 -2.05 -6.94
CA GLU A 37 -13.88 -1.97 -6.23
C GLU A 37 -13.67 -1.99 -4.71
N PHE A 38 -14.56 -1.29 -4.01
CA PHE A 38 -14.59 -1.25 -2.58
C PHE A 38 -15.14 -2.57 -2.00
N GLN A 39 -14.34 -3.31 -1.24
CA GLN A 39 -14.70 -4.64 -0.72
C GLN A 39 -15.61 -4.62 0.51
N GLY A 40 -16.15 -3.48 0.86
CA GLY A 40 -17.07 -3.29 1.98
C GLY A 40 -16.36 -2.93 3.31
N PRO A 41 -17.15 -2.51 4.32
CA PRO A 41 -16.59 -1.90 5.54
C PRO A 41 -15.74 -2.84 6.40
N LYS A 42 -15.96 -4.17 6.34
CA LYS A 42 -15.25 -5.14 7.18
C LYS A 42 -13.80 -5.40 6.76
N ARG A 43 -13.34 -4.86 5.63
CA ARG A 43 -11.96 -5.01 5.11
C ARG A 43 -11.30 -3.67 4.83
N ASP A 44 -11.92 -2.59 5.24
CA ASP A 44 -11.50 -1.22 4.92
C ASP A 44 -10.77 -0.55 6.08
N TYR A 45 -9.84 -1.26 6.67
CA TYR A 45 -9.20 -0.88 7.93
C TYR A 45 -8.54 0.51 7.89
N TYR A 46 -7.79 0.81 6.84
CA TYR A 46 -7.09 2.09 6.73
C TYR A 46 -8.02 3.27 6.49
N ASN A 47 -9.11 3.08 5.73
CA ASN A 47 -10.12 4.12 5.61
C ASN A 47 -10.88 4.34 6.93
N LEU A 48 -11.20 3.26 7.67
CA LEU A 48 -11.81 3.37 8.99
C LEU A 48 -10.89 4.08 9.99
N LEU A 49 -9.59 3.80 9.94
CA LEU A 49 -8.60 4.50 10.77
C LEU A 49 -8.46 5.97 10.37
N ALA A 50 -8.40 6.27 9.07
CA ALA A 50 -8.35 7.64 8.56
C ALA A 50 -9.60 8.44 8.96
N GLN A 51 -10.79 7.80 8.97
CA GLN A 51 -12.01 8.42 9.48
C GLN A 51 -11.92 8.68 10.99
N GLY A 52 -11.39 7.74 11.77
CA GLY A 52 -11.10 7.93 13.18
C GLY A 52 -10.24 9.17 13.43
N PHE A 53 -9.13 9.31 12.69
CA PHE A 53 -8.25 10.48 12.79
C PHE A 53 -8.96 11.80 12.44
N ARG A 54 -9.83 11.80 11.42
CA ARG A 54 -10.63 12.99 11.08
C ARG A 54 -11.62 13.37 12.18
N LYS A 55 -12.06 12.42 13.00
CA LYS A 55 -12.93 12.63 14.17
C LYS A 55 -12.15 12.90 15.45
N GLY A 56 -10.82 12.93 15.42
CA GLY A 56 -9.96 13.26 16.55
C GLY A 56 -9.64 12.09 17.48
N HIS A 57 -9.81 10.84 17.05
CA HIS A 57 -9.46 9.67 17.85
C HIS A 57 -8.52 8.70 17.11
N LEU A 58 -7.80 7.84 17.87
CA LEU A 58 -6.74 6.97 17.37
C LEU A 58 -7.21 5.53 17.06
N TYR A 59 -8.51 5.27 17.16
CA TYR A 59 -9.13 3.99 16.85
C TYR A 59 -9.94 4.06 15.55
N MET A 60 -10.24 2.90 14.99
CA MET A 60 -11.03 2.80 13.76
C MET A 60 -12.48 3.27 14.00
N ASP A 61 -13.04 3.97 13.04
CA ASP A 61 -14.41 4.50 13.07
C ASP A 61 -15.44 3.40 12.78
N VAL A 62 -15.46 2.38 13.63
CA VAL A 62 -16.39 1.25 13.60
C VAL A 62 -16.69 0.78 15.00
N ALA A 63 -17.97 0.64 15.32
CA ALA A 63 -18.39 0.09 16.60
C ALA A 63 -18.30 -1.44 16.57
N PRO A 64 -17.83 -2.08 17.66
CA PRO A 64 -17.92 -3.51 17.83
C PRO A 64 -19.40 -3.97 17.90
N ASP A 65 -19.65 -5.20 17.47
CA ASP A 65 -20.97 -5.78 17.59
C ASP A 65 -21.34 -5.97 19.08
N PRO A 66 -22.55 -5.55 19.51
CA PRO A 66 -22.99 -5.75 20.88
C PRO A 66 -23.00 -7.22 21.33
N ALA A 67 -23.30 -8.15 20.41
CA ALA A 67 -23.24 -9.58 20.70
C ALA A 67 -21.81 -10.04 21.02
N LEU A 68 -20.80 -9.47 20.33
CA LEU A 68 -19.41 -9.74 20.63
C LEU A 68 -18.99 -9.18 21.99
N LEU A 69 -19.46 -7.99 22.36
CA LEU A 69 -19.15 -7.36 23.64
C LEU A 69 -19.77 -8.11 24.83
N ALA A 70 -20.87 -8.82 24.60
CA ALA A 70 -21.52 -9.67 25.60
C ALA A 70 -20.72 -10.93 25.93
N LEU A 71 -19.78 -11.36 25.06
CA LEU A 71 -18.93 -12.51 25.30
C LEU A 71 -17.79 -12.19 26.29
N PRO A 72 -17.34 -13.17 27.08
CA PRO A 72 -16.10 -13.06 27.86
C PRO A 72 -14.93 -12.67 26.95
N THR A 73 -14.00 -11.87 27.45
CA THR A 73 -12.87 -11.34 26.65
C THR A 73 -12.05 -12.45 25.97
N ALA A 74 -11.90 -13.60 26.64
CA ALA A 74 -11.15 -14.74 26.09
C ALA A 74 -11.85 -15.43 24.91
N GLU A 75 -13.16 -15.28 24.77
CA GLU A 75 -13.96 -15.92 23.72
C GLU A 75 -14.21 -15.01 22.53
N ARG A 76 -13.90 -13.72 22.63
CA ARG A 76 -14.12 -12.73 21.56
C ARG A 76 -13.31 -13.00 20.28
N PRO A 77 -11.99 -13.35 20.37
CA PRO A 77 -11.22 -13.70 19.19
C PRO A 77 -11.77 -14.97 18.53
N GLY A 78 -11.99 -14.92 17.23
CA GLY A 78 -12.51 -16.06 16.46
C GLY A 78 -14.02 -16.19 16.40
N ASN A 79 -14.77 -15.41 17.20
CA ASN A 79 -16.23 -15.32 17.05
C ASN A 79 -16.60 -14.24 16.03
N ALA A 80 -17.53 -14.56 15.15
CA ALA A 80 -18.09 -13.55 14.26
C ALA A 80 -19.01 -12.62 15.08
N PRO A 81 -18.93 -11.32 14.87
CA PRO A 81 -18.28 -10.57 13.80
C PRO A 81 -16.99 -9.85 14.24
N PHE A 82 -16.07 -10.54 14.88
CA PHE A 82 -14.77 -9.96 15.25
C PHE A 82 -13.99 -9.53 13.99
N LEU A 83 -13.38 -8.35 14.02
CA LEU A 83 -12.51 -7.89 12.94
C LEU A 83 -11.14 -8.57 13.08
N LEU A 84 -10.80 -9.41 12.11
CA LEU A 84 -9.44 -9.98 11.99
C LEU A 84 -8.44 -8.83 11.82
N ASP A 85 -7.19 -9.04 12.24
CA ASP A 85 -6.12 -8.04 12.10
C ASP A 85 -6.37 -6.70 12.84
N ALA A 86 -7.31 -6.68 13.78
CA ALA A 86 -7.60 -5.57 14.66
C ALA A 86 -7.62 -6.00 16.12
N SER A 87 -7.16 -5.14 17.01
CA SER A 87 -7.22 -5.34 18.46
C SER A 87 -8.45 -4.66 19.04
N LEU A 88 -9.25 -5.37 19.78
CA LEU A 88 -10.39 -4.81 20.52
C LEU A 88 -9.94 -4.44 21.94
N TYR A 89 -9.94 -3.15 22.25
CA TYR A 89 -9.58 -2.63 23.56
C TYR A 89 -10.54 -1.51 23.99
N ARG A 90 -11.08 -1.60 25.20
CA ARG A 90 -12.07 -0.64 25.74
C ARG A 90 -13.20 -0.33 24.77
N ASP A 91 -13.76 -1.39 24.15
CA ASP A 91 -14.87 -1.32 23.20
C ASP A 91 -14.57 -0.52 21.92
N HIS A 92 -13.28 -0.38 21.56
CA HIS A 92 -12.84 0.22 20.33
C HIS A 92 -11.85 -0.69 19.58
N TYR A 93 -11.93 -0.68 18.26
CA TYR A 93 -10.99 -1.40 17.41
C TYR A 93 -9.77 -0.56 17.07
N TYR A 94 -8.61 -1.09 17.34
CA TYR A 94 -7.31 -0.52 16.97
C TYR A 94 -6.67 -1.34 15.87
N LEU A 95 -6.11 -0.68 14.87
CA LEU A 95 -5.42 -1.36 13.80
C LEU A 95 -4.13 -1.99 14.30
N TYR A 96 -3.97 -3.28 14.00
CA TYR A 96 -2.78 -4.05 14.37
C TYR A 96 -1.55 -3.63 13.56
N PHE A 97 -1.74 -3.30 12.28
CA PHE A 97 -0.68 -2.84 11.38
C PHE A 97 -0.35 -1.36 11.63
N GLY A 98 0.84 -0.95 11.17
CA GLY A 98 1.30 0.42 11.36
C GLY A 98 0.39 1.48 10.73
N VAL A 99 0.36 2.67 11.32
CA VAL A 99 -0.50 3.80 10.91
C VAL A 99 -0.01 4.53 9.66
N VAL A 100 1.19 4.22 9.17
CA VAL A 100 1.86 4.95 8.08
C VAL A 100 1.00 5.04 6.82
N PRO A 101 0.40 3.96 6.30
CA PRO A 101 -0.49 4.07 5.14
C PRO A 101 -1.69 4.98 5.39
N ALA A 102 -2.31 4.91 6.57
CA ALA A 102 -3.44 5.76 6.93
C ALA A 102 -3.07 7.24 6.86
N VAL A 103 -1.93 7.62 7.46
CA VAL A 103 -1.50 9.02 7.55
C VAL A 103 -0.97 9.56 6.23
N LEU A 104 -0.15 8.75 5.50
CA LEU A 104 0.50 9.23 4.28
C LEU A 104 -0.41 9.23 3.06
N LEU A 105 -1.41 8.35 3.00
CA LEU A 105 -2.21 8.18 1.79
C LEU A 105 -3.72 8.29 2.05
N TYR A 106 -4.30 7.49 2.94
CA TYR A 106 -5.75 7.41 3.09
C TYR A 106 -6.34 8.70 3.68
N LEU A 107 -5.70 9.28 4.70
CA LEU A 107 -6.17 10.51 5.33
C LEU A 107 -6.10 11.71 4.37
N PRO A 108 -4.97 12.02 3.69
CA PRO A 108 -4.95 13.10 2.72
C PRO A 108 -5.87 12.84 1.53
N TYR A 109 -5.99 11.61 1.03
CA TYR A 109 -6.93 11.29 -0.03
C TYR A 109 -8.37 11.58 0.38
N ALA A 110 -8.79 11.09 1.55
CA ALA A 110 -10.14 11.34 2.08
C ALA A 110 -10.39 12.84 2.39
N ALA A 111 -9.37 13.57 2.81
CA ALA A 111 -9.48 15.01 3.06
C ALA A 111 -9.65 15.82 1.76
N LEU A 112 -8.98 15.42 0.69
CA LEU A 112 -9.00 16.14 -0.60
C LEU A 112 -10.21 15.76 -1.46
N THR A 113 -10.61 14.49 -1.45
CA THR A 113 -11.65 13.98 -2.36
C THR A 113 -13.00 13.76 -1.69
N GLY A 114 -13.04 13.66 -0.37
CA GLY A 114 -14.21 13.23 0.39
C GLY A 114 -14.55 11.74 0.22
N GLN A 115 -13.75 10.99 -0.53
CA GLN A 115 -14.01 9.60 -0.88
C GLN A 115 -13.10 8.62 -0.12
N ARG A 116 -13.48 7.34 -0.14
CA ARG A 116 -12.65 6.24 0.37
C ARG A 116 -11.72 5.75 -0.74
N LEU A 117 -10.48 5.44 -0.38
CA LEU A 117 -9.50 4.89 -1.31
C LEU A 117 -9.59 3.36 -1.29
N PRO A 118 -9.83 2.67 -2.42
CA PRO A 118 -9.78 1.21 -2.47
C PRO A 118 -8.39 0.67 -2.12
N GLU A 119 -8.32 -0.43 -1.37
CA GLU A 119 -7.05 -1.04 -0.96
C GLU A 119 -6.14 -1.39 -2.14
N ALA A 120 -6.72 -1.94 -3.22
CA ALA A 120 -5.96 -2.25 -4.44
C ALA A 120 -5.37 -0.98 -5.08
N GLY A 121 -6.08 0.15 -5.04
CA GLY A 121 -5.58 1.45 -5.48
C GLY A 121 -4.42 1.95 -4.61
N ALA A 122 -4.54 1.83 -3.29
CA ALA A 122 -3.47 2.16 -2.37
C ALA A 122 -2.23 1.28 -2.58
N ALA A 123 -2.42 -0.04 -2.73
CA ALA A 123 -1.34 -0.98 -3.02
C ALA A 123 -0.62 -0.62 -4.32
N LEU A 124 -1.36 -0.26 -5.38
CA LEU A 124 -0.78 0.17 -6.65
C LEU A 124 0.04 1.46 -6.50
N ILE A 125 -0.46 2.45 -5.75
CA ILE A 125 0.27 3.70 -5.48
C ILE A 125 1.57 3.43 -4.72
N PHE A 126 1.53 2.63 -3.66
CA PHE A 126 2.74 2.30 -2.88
C PHE A 126 3.72 1.43 -3.68
N ALA A 127 3.24 0.45 -4.44
CA ALA A 127 4.08 -0.37 -5.30
C ALA A 127 4.79 0.47 -6.37
N THR A 128 4.04 1.35 -7.05
CA THR A 128 4.59 2.25 -8.07
C THR A 128 5.61 3.21 -7.47
N GLY A 129 5.29 3.81 -6.32
CA GLY A 129 6.22 4.68 -5.59
C GLY A 129 7.48 3.94 -5.15
N GLY A 130 7.33 2.75 -4.60
CA GLY A 130 8.44 1.89 -4.19
C GLY A 130 9.36 1.52 -5.36
N LEU A 131 8.78 1.10 -6.49
CA LEU A 131 9.53 0.81 -7.72
C LEU A 131 10.26 2.04 -8.24
N PHE A 132 9.61 3.20 -8.25
CA PHE A 132 10.21 4.46 -8.68
C PHE A 132 11.43 4.84 -7.84
N PHE A 133 11.28 4.87 -6.51
CA PHE A 133 12.40 5.21 -5.61
C PHE A 133 13.51 4.15 -5.63
N SER A 134 13.18 2.87 -5.71
CA SER A 134 14.16 1.79 -5.86
C SER A 134 14.96 1.94 -7.16
N THR A 135 14.29 2.32 -8.25
CA THR A 135 14.96 2.58 -9.53
C THR A 135 15.91 3.76 -9.43
N LEU A 136 15.49 4.87 -8.81
CA LEU A 136 16.36 6.03 -8.59
C LEU A 136 17.59 5.67 -7.73
N TRP A 137 17.35 4.96 -6.64
CA TRP A 137 18.41 4.50 -5.75
C TRP A 137 19.39 3.56 -6.47
N TRP A 138 18.87 2.60 -7.24
CA TRP A 138 19.69 1.70 -8.06
C TRP A 138 20.56 2.46 -9.08
N LEU A 139 20.01 3.44 -9.77
CA LEU A 139 20.75 4.27 -10.70
C LEU A 139 21.89 5.05 -10.01
N ASP A 140 21.66 5.55 -8.79
CA ASP A 140 22.70 6.24 -8.01
C ASP A 140 23.81 5.28 -7.56
N VAL A 141 23.43 4.13 -6.98
CA VAL A 141 24.37 3.06 -6.59
C VAL A 141 25.21 2.61 -7.76
N ARG A 142 24.56 2.35 -8.91
CA ARG A 142 25.26 1.95 -10.12
C ARG A 142 26.27 3.00 -10.58
N ARG A 143 25.88 4.27 -10.59
CA ARG A 143 26.79 5.37 -10.99
C ARG A 143 28.04 5.45 -10.10
N ARG A 144 27.88 5.22 -8.80
CA ARG A 144 28.97 5.33 -7.82
C ARG A 144 29.85 4.09 -7.75
N LEU A 145 29.24 2.91 -7.73
CA LEU A 145 29.96 1.66 -7.44
C LEU A 145 30.27 0.84 -8.70
N PHE A 146 29.46 0.97 -9.76
CA PHE A 146 29.58 0.18 -10.98
C PHE A 146 29.59 1.03 -12.26
N PRO A 147 30.48 2.03 -12.38
CA PRO A 147 30.45 2.98 -13.50
C PRO A 147 30.72 2.32 -14.87
N ARG A 148 31.31 1.11 -14.87
CA ARG A 148 31.62 0.35 -16.08
C ARG A 148 30.56 -0.71 -16.46
N ALA A 149 29.57 -0.93 -15.64
CA ALA A 149 28.50 -1.90 -15.93
C ALA A 149 27.60 -1.38 -17.07
N GLY A 150 27.34 -2.22 -18.07
CA GLY A 150 26.47 -1.91 -19.20
C GLY A 150 24.97 -1.93 -18.84
N ALA A 151 24.12 -1.50 -19.80
CA ALA A 151 22.68 -1.43 -19.62
C ALA A 151 22.04 -2.80 -19.31
N ILE A 152 22.59 -3.88 -19.83
CA ILE A 152 22.08 -5.26 -19.63
C ILE A 152 22.02 -5.62 -18.14
N TRP A 153 23.00 -5.20 -17.34
CA TRP A 153 23.03 -5.46 -15.89
C TRP A 153 21.90 -4.76 -15.12
N THR A 154 21.23 -3.79 -15.74
CA THR A 154 20.06 -3.11 -15.15
C THR A 154 18.81 -4.03 -15.13
N PHE A 155 18.79 -5.07 -15.98
CA PHE A 155 17.65 -6.00 -16.07
C PHE A 155 17.89 -7.33 -15.33
N VAL A 156 19.14 -7.63 -14.94
CA VAL A 156 19.51 -8.95 -14.36
C VAL A 156 19.68 -8.88 -12.85
N SER A 157 19.68 -7.70 -12.27
CA SER A 157 19.77 -7.44 -10.82
C SER A 157 18.41 -7.06 -10.24
#